data_99d8cb28c6b207ebe040c491d39f8342
#
_entry.id   99d8cb28c6b207ebe040c491d39f8342
#
_cell.length_a   1.000
_cell.length_b   1.000
_cell.length_c   1.000
_cell.angle_alpha   90.00
_cell.angle_beta   90.00
_cell.angle_gamma   90.00
#
_symmetry.space_group_name_H-M   'P 1'
#
loop_
_entity.id
_entity.type
_entity.pdbx_description
1 polymer ?
#
loop_
_entity_poly.entity_id
_entity_poly.type
_entity_poly.pdbx_seq_one_letter_code
_entity_poly.pdbx_strand_id
1 'polypeptide(L)'
;MERDLEAYASREIMKLYAKHRLVATNETLPGRIKIDFHLKDTDDADVFVEISNQRIERSMLSKILNLYSSISNIEPSLKKFELVIIGREVASSVKRELESLPIRFLTFEELGITKTKLLEIEEERRQFRIRKLSPEEASLVARWETEKKTMVRSADVQEILQCTLDHAYFLLHNLERKKWLERINTGIYQFVPAAYGYPEKIPPANAFVVGAAFVEPYYFSYYTANSHYGFTTQMPFTLFIATPKKKPSVEWQSVTFKFVTLSKGKFFGFRLEAAFGVEVCMAEPEKSLVDSFDKPHYAGGVEQLARIIWRGLARTDQRKLVDYAVRMKSRALVQRLGFILDFLSKEGLTTPLSSDLRNVLLNNVGKTPIYLDRKKAKSGSYVREWKVVNNLSREQLLSEIEVR
;
A
#
# COMPACT_ATOMS: atom_id res chain seq x y z
N MET A 1 -5.19 22.56 20.86
CA MET A 1 -6.63 22.30 21.15
C MET A 1 -7.44 23.57 21.10
N GLU A 2 -7.01 24.62 21.73
CA GLU A 2 -7.75 25.92 21.75
C GLU A 2 -7.80 26.60 20.38
N ARG A 3 -6.70 26.69 19.64
CA ARG A 3 -6.59 27.54 18.43
C ARG A 3 -7.52 27.22 17.24
N ASP A 4 -7.95 26.00 17.01
CA ASP A 4 -8.78 25.71 15.82
C ASP A 4 -10.27 25.65 16.18
N LEU A 5 -10.60 25.29 17.41
CA LEU A 5 -11.91 25.54 17.97
C LEU A 5 -12.16 27.06 18.06
N GLU A 6 -11.13 27.80 18.47
CA GLU A 6 -11.10 29.26 18.45
C GLU A 6 -11.26 29.81 17.03
N ALA A 7 -10.58 29.25 16.02
CA ALA A 7 -10.71 29.72 14.64
C ALA A 7 -12.08 29.41 14.03
N TYR A 8 -12.70 28.28 14.37
CA TYR A 8 -14.06 27.98 13.94
C TYR A 8 -15.08 28.79 14.71
N ALA A 9 -14.95 28.82 16.04
CA ALA A 9 -15.77 29.64 16.89
C ALA A 9 -15.66 31.12 16.53
N SER A 10 -14.50 31.64 16.15
CA SER A 10 -14.29 32.96 15.60
C SER A 10 -15.23 33.27 14.43
N ARG A 11 -15.34 32.35 13.47
CA ARG A 11 -16.22 32.57 12.30
C ARG A 11 -17.69 32.62 12.69
N GLU A 12 -18.12 31.76 13.60
CA GLU A 12 -19.52 31.72 14.05
C GLU A 12 -19.83 32.89 14.97
N ILE A 13 -18.89 33.28 15.85
CA ILE A 13 -19.01 34.50 16.66
C ILE A 13 -19.10 35.75 15.78
N MET A 14 -18.24 35.86 14.74
CA MET A 14 -18.32 37.01 13.83
C MET A 14 -19.59 37.02 12.99
N LYS A 15 -20.24 35.90 12.74
CA LYS A 15 -21.58 35.87 12.12
C LYS A 15 -22.65 36.37 13.12
N LEU A 16 -22.60 35.87 14.36
CA LEU A 16 -23.55 36.27 15.42
C LEU A 16 -23.43 37.76 15.74
N TYR A 17 -22.20 38.27 15.79
CA TYR A 17 -21.85 39.65 16.03
C TYR A 17 -21.49 40.42 14.75
N ALA A 18 -22.22 40.15 13.65
CA ALA A 18 -21.90 40.73 12.32
C ALA A 18 -21.89 42.30 12.29
N LYS A 19 -22.53 42.94 13.26
CA LYS A 19 -22.53 44.39 13.40
C LYS A 19 -21.43 44.92 14.34
N HIS A 20 -20.65 44.02 14.98
CA HIS A 20 -19.59 44.37 15.90
C HIS A 20 -18.23 44.42 15.18
N ARG A 21 -17.35 45.29 15.66
CA ARG A 21 -15.98 45.38 15.16
C ARG A 21 -15.05 44.53 16.01
N LEU A 22 -14.30 43.63 15.38
CA LEU A 22 -13.25 42.88 16.05
C LEU A 22 -12.09 43.81 16.42
N VAL A 23 -11.75 43.86 17.70
CA VAL A 23 -10.63 44.65 18.26
C VAL A 23 -9.38 43.78 18.34
N ALA A 24 -9.49 42.62 18.98
CA ALA A 24 -8.37 41.67 19.14
C ALA A 24 -8.85 40.24 19.31
N THR A 25 -7.92 39.30 19.08
CA THR A 25 -8.06 37.88 19.41
C THR A 25 -6.91 37.45 20.30
N ASN A 26 -7.16 36.58 21.27
CA ASN A 26 -6.16 36.13 22.25
C ASN A 26 -5.45 37.29 22.95
N GLU A 27 -6.20 38.31 23.33
CA GLU A 27 -5.68 39.49 23.96
C GLU A 27 -5.27 39.22 25.42
N THR A 28 -4.18 39.82 25.84
CA THR A 28 -3.77 39.85 27.24
C THR A 28 -4.03 41.23 27.81
N LEU A 29 -5.09 41.36 28.56
CA LEU A 29 -5.47 42.61 29.25
C LEU A 29 -4.49 42.90 30.41
N PRO A 30 -4.46 44.17 30.92
CA PRO A 30 -3.72 44.50 32.14
C PRO A 30 -4.06 43.54 33.28
N GLY A 31 -3.08 43.15 34.09
CA GLY A 31 -3.25 42.11 35.13
C GLY A 31 -3.04 40.68 34.65
N ARG A 32 -2.53 40.46 33.42
CA ARG A 32 -2.26 39.16 32.79
C ARG A 32 -3.51 38.30 32.53
N ILE A 33 -4.64 38.94 32.32
CA ILE A 33 -5.92 38.29 32.00
C ILE A 33 -5.93 37.99 30.49
N LYS A 34 -6.14 36.73 30.13
CA LYS A 34 -6.29 36.32 28.73
C LYS A 34 -7.76 36.26 28.36
N ILE A 35 -8.11 36.85 27.23
CA ILE A 35 -9.44 36.85 26.62
C ILE A 35 -9.32 36.33 25.19
N ASP A 36 -10.22 35.45 24.79
CA ASP A 36 -10.19 34.86 23.44
C ASP A 36 -10.56 35.87 22.35
N PHE A 37 -11.62 36.71 22.61
CA PHE A 37 -12.03 37.76 21.67
C PHE A 37 -12.43 39.04 22.41
N HIS A 38 -12.03 40.16 21.83
CA HIS A 38 -12.47 41.49 22.21
C HIS A 38 -13.15 42.14 21.00
N LEU A 39 -14.42 42.47 21.14
CA LEU A 39 -15.26 43.08 20.12
C LEU A 39 -15.79 44.40 20.62
N LYS A 40 -16.14 45.31 19.70
CA LYS A 40 -16.92 46.53 20.01
C LYS A 40 -18.23 46.52 19.25
N ASP A 41 -19.32 46.87 19.95
CA ASP A 41 -20.62 46.99 19.33
C ASP A 41 -20.77 48.30 18.54
N THR A 42 -21.97 48.58 18.01
CA THR A 42 -22.27 49.80 17.25
C THR A 42 -22.26 51.06 18.11
N ASP A 43 -22.41 50.94 19.43
CA ASP A 43 -22.42 52.02 20.42
C ASP A 43 -21.05 52.16 21.10
N ASP A 44 -20.00 51.53 20.53
CA ASP A 44 -18.63 51.49 21.03
C ASP A 44 -18.47 50.81 22.42
N ALA A 45 -19.47 50.02 22.83
CA ALA A 45 -19.39 49.21 24.03
C ALA A 45 -18.55 47.96 23.83
N ASP A 46 -17.75 47.61 24.85
CA ASP A 46 -16.83 46.46 24.76
C ASP A 46 -17.54 45.15 25.05
N VAL A 47 -17.27 44.15 24.21
CA VAL A 47 -17.75 42.77 24.35
C VAL A 47 -16.54 41.84 24.43
N PHE A 48 -16.39 41.18 25.56
CA PHE A 48 -15.32 40.21 25.81
C PHE A 48 -15.89 38.82 25.72
N VAL A 49 -15.22 37.94 24.98
CA VAL A 49 -15.67 36.57 24.77
C VAL A 49 -14.60 35.59 25.24
N GLU A 50 -14.97 34.66 26.10
CA GLU A 50 -14.16 33.57 26.59
C GLU A 50 -14.78 32.23 26.16
N ILE A 51 -14.02 31.35 25.59
CA ILE A 51 -14.46 30.04 25.10
C ILE A 51 -13.93 28.95 26.01
N SER A 52 -14.80 28.07 26.49
CA SER A 52 -14.45 26.90 27.26
C SER A 52 -14.84 25.64 26.48
N ASN A 53 -13.91 24.73 26.26
CA ASN A 53 -14.21 23.42 25.67
C ASN A 53 -14.85 22.42 26.66
N GLN A 54 -15.22 22.88 27.83
CA GLN A 54 -15.81 22.08 28.90
C GLN A 54 -17.25 22.48 29.16
N ARG A 55 -17.97 21.62 29.87
CA ARG A 55 -19.25 22.00 30.51
C ARG A 55 -18.96 23.04 31.57
N ILE A 56 -19.68 24.13 31.56
CA ILE A 56 -19.55 25.22 32.56
C ILE A 56 -20.33 24.82 33.80
N GLU A 57 -19.60 24.46 34.83
CA GLU A 57 -20.12 23.98 36.09
C GLU A 57 -19.83 24.98 37.24
N ARG A 58 -20.45 24.70 38.43
CA ARG A 58 -20.26 25.51 39.63
C ARG A 58 -18.80 25.66 40.07
N SER A 59 -17.97 24.65 39.80
CA SER A 59 -16.51 24.68 40.04
C SER A 59 -15.77 25.78 39.28
N MET A 60 -16.35 26.28 38.15
CA MET A 60 -15.80 27.36 37.33
C MET A 60 -16.29 28.74 37.72
N LEU A 61 -17.27 28.81 38.64
CA LEU A 61 -17.93 30.08 39.04
C LEU A 61 -16.93 31.11 39.55
N SER A 62 -16.00 30.70 40.41
CA SER A 62 -14.97 31.58 40.95
C SER A 62 -14.04 32.11 39.85
N LYS A 63 -13.71 31.30 38.83
CA LYS A 63 -12.91 31.74 37.68
C LYS A 63 -13.68 32.80 36.87
N ILE A 64 -14.96 32.57 36.59
CA ILE A 64 -15.83 33.49 35.84
C ILE A 64 -15.99 34.81 36.58
N LEU A 65 -16.28 34.77 37.90
CA LEU A 65 -16.39 35.95 38.72
C LEU A 65 -15.07 36.73 38.82
N ASN A 66 -13.96 36.04 38.97
CA ASN A 66 -12.65 36.68 38.97
C ASN A 66 -12.35 37.34 37.62
N LEU A 67 -12.68 36.68 36.49
CA LEU A 67 -12.54 37.24 35.16
C LEU A 67 -13.39 38.51 35.02
N TYR A 68 -14.68 38.44 35.37
CA TYR A 68 -15.59 39.59 35.35
C TYR A 68 -15.10 40.76 36.22
N SER A 69 -14.73 40.47 37.48
CA SER A 69 -14.21 41.49 38.41
C SER A 69 -12.92 42.12 37.91
N SER A 70 -12.06 41.32 37.29
CA SER A 70 -10.81 41.82 36.76
C SER A 70 -11.03 42.75 35.56
N ILE A 71 -11.90 42.40 34.62
CA ILE A 71 -12.29 43.29 33.50
C ILE A 71 -12.91 44.57 34.04
N SER A 72 -13.83 44.48 35.00
CA SER A 72 -14.49 45.60 35.62
C SER A 72 -13.53 46.58 36.32
N ASN A 73 -12.37 46.09 36.81
CA ASN A 73 -11.38 46.90 37.54
C ASN A 73 -10.29 47.52 36.64
N ILE A 74 -10.15 47.06 35.37
CA ILE A 74 -9.08 47.50 34.46
C ILE A 74 -9.29 48.95 33.98
N GLU A 75 -10.52 49.31 33.67
CA GLU A 75 -10.87 50.67 33.27
C GLU A 75 -12.21 51.10 33.89
N PRO A 76 -12.20 52.00 34.87
CA PRO A 76 -13.44 52.63 35.41
C PRO A 76 -14.23 53.44 34.37
N SER A 77 -13.61 53.71 33.20
CA SER A 77 -14.23 54.39 32.07
C SER A 77 -15.04 53.44 31.17
N LEU A 78 -14.89 52.12 31.27
CA LEU A 78 -15.76 51.14 30.60
C LEU A 78 -17.17 51.17 31.20
N LYS A 79 -17.94 52.17 30.82
CA LYS A 79 -19.30 52.40 31.35
C LYS A 79 -20.29 51.28 31.04
N LYS A 80 -20.01 50.45 30.01
CA LYS A 80 -20.80 49.26 29.66
C LYS A 80 -19.89 48.25 28.97
N PHE A 81 -19.78 47.09 29.51
CA PHE A 81 -19.20 45.92 28.82
C PHE A 81 -20.10 44.68 29.01
N GLU A 82 -20.07 43.78 28.08
CA GLU A 82 -20.69 42.45 28.15
C GLU A 82 -19.59 41.39 28.19
N LEU A 83 -19.70 40.43 29.11
CA LEU A 83 -18.85 39.25 29.12
C LEU A 83 -19.65 38.07 28.56
N VAL A 84 -19.17 37.47 27.49
CA VAL A 84 -19.80 36.32 26.84
C VAL A 84 -18.98 35.10 27.15
N ILE A 85 -19.59 34.10 27.79
CA ILE A 85 -18.96 32.81 28.08
C ILE A 85 -19.58 31.75 27.18
N ILE A 86 -18.75 31.08 26.41
CA ILE A 86 -19.16 30.01 25.47
C ILE A 86 -18.67 28.68 25.96
N GLY A 87 -19.57 27.70 26.05
CA GLY A 87 -19.23 26.35 26.50
C GLY A 87 -20.03 25.27 25.80
N ARG A 88 -19.66 24.01 26.01
CA ARG A 88 -20.42 22.86 25.48
C ARG A 88 -21.83 22.82 26.06
N GLU A 89 -21.95 23.12 27.33
CA GLU A 89 -23.18 23.13 28.11
C GLU A 89 -22.98 24.04 29.31
N VAL A 90 -24.04 24.70 29.77
CA VAL A 90 -23.99 25.58 30.94
C VAL A 90 -24.98 25.09 31.99
N ALA A 91 -24.49 24.79 33.19
CA ALA A 91 -25.31 24.30 34.26
C ALA A 91 -26.31 25.41 34.73
N SER A 92 -27.58 25.03 34.93
CA SER A 92 -28.66 25.95 35.31
C SER A 92 -28.40 26.67 36.64
N SER A 93 -27.61 26.06 37.56
CA SER A 93 -27.16 26.68 38.78
C SER A 93 -26.25 27.88 38.54
N VAL A 94 -25.32 27.75 37.55
CA VAL A 94 -24.39 28.81 37.19
C VAL A 94 -25.13 29.98 36.55
N LYS A 95 -26.07 29.71 35.64
CA LYS A 95 -26.91 30.75 35.02
C LYS A 95 -27.64 31.58 36.07
N ARG A 96 -28.28 30.93 37.06
CA ARG A 96 -29.03 31.58 38.12
C ARG A 96 -28.14 32.44 39.07
N GLU A 97 -26.97 31.96 39.43
CA GLU A 97 -26.06 32.67 40.34
C GLU A 97 -25.45 33.93 39.69
N LEU A 98 -25.35 33.99 38.37
CA LEU A 98 -24.77 35.11 37.63
C LEU A 98 -25.80 35.99 36.91
N GLU A 99 -27.10 35.76 37.13
CA GLU A 99 -28.21 36.41 36.42
C GLU A 99 -28.28 37.94 36.64
N SER A 100 -27.69 38.43 37.74
CA SER A 100 -27.60 39.86 38.06
C SER A 100 -26.41 40.57 37.41
N LEU A 101 -25.49 39.86 36.78
CA LEU A 101 -24.30 40.40 36.14
C LEU A 101 -24.49 40.46 34.62
N PRO A 102 -23.84 41.40 33.91
CA PRO A 102 -23.88 41.47 32.45
C PRO A 102 -22.99 40.37 31.81
N ILE A 103 -23.33 39.10 32.15
CA ILE A 103 -22.66 37.92 31.65
C ILE A 103 -23.66 37.13 30.82
N ARG A 104 -23.34 36.96 29.55
CA ARG A 104 -24.12 36.15 28.63
C ARG A 104 -23.50 34.79 28.46
N PHE A 105 -24.31 33.76 28.54
CA PHE A 105 -23.88 32.37 28.29
C PHE A 105 -24.43 31.90 26.95
N LEU A 106 -23.56 31.33 26.13
CA LEU A 106 -23.91 30.66 24.89
C LEU A 106 -23.38 29.26 24.90
N THR A 107 -24.14 28.34 24.35
CA THR A 107 -23.68 27.00 24.08
C THR A 107 -23.11 26.91 22.65
N PHE A 108 -22.27 25.93 22.40
CA PHE A 108 -21.80 25.62 21.01
C PHE A 108 -22.99 25.39 20.07
N GLU A 109 -24.06 24.78 20.56
CA GLU A 109 -25.27 24.50 19.78
C GLU A 109 -26.00 25.80 19.38
N GLU A 110 -26.11 26.77 20.28
CA GLU A 110 -26.64 28.12 19.98
C GLU A 110 -25.78 28.88 18.97
N LEU A 111 -24.49 28.57 18.85
CA LEU A 111 -23.61 29.08 17.81
C LEU A 111 -23.68 28.26 16.48
N GLY A 112 -24.59 27.29 16.39
CA GLY A 112 -24.67 26.39 15.21
C GLY A 112 -23.55 25.35 15.14
N ILE A 113 -22.76 25.21 16.21
CA ILE A 113 -21.70 24.19 16.29
C ILE A 113 -22.31 22.90 16.81
N THR A 114 -22.80 22.09 15.92
CA THR A 114 -23.44 20.81 16.26
C THR A 114 -22.43 19.81 16.86
N LYS A 115 -22.97 18.87 17.64
CA LYS A 115 -22.17 17.78 18.23
C LYS A 115 -21.41 16.97 17.16
N THR A 116 -22.04 16.78 16.00
CA THR A 116 -21.42 16.12 14.83
C THR A 116 -20.19 16.89 14.34
N LYS A 117 -20.31 18.22 14.21
CA LYS A 117 -19.20 19.08 13.76
C LYS A 117 -18.04 19.11 14.74
N LEU A 118 -18.33 19.10 16.05
CA LEU A 118 -17.29 18.97 17.08
C LEU A 118 -16.54 17.64 16.98
N LEU A 119 -17.26 16.55 16.74
CA LEU A 119 -16.65 15.23 16.56
C LEU A 119 -15.77 15.17 15.29
N GLU A 120 -16.21 15.77 14.19
CA GLU A 120 -15.41 15.89 12.96
C GLU A 120 -14.10 16.65 13.22
N ILE A 121 -14.17 17.82 13.88
CA ILE A 121 -13.00 18.63 14.23
C ILE A 121 -12.06 17.87 15.19
N GLU A 122 -12.58 17.14 16.15
CA GLU A 122 -11.79 16.30 17.06
C GLU A 122 -11.11 15.14 16.33
N GLU A 123 -11.79 14.53 15.35
CA GLU A 123 -11.27 13.45 14.54
C GLU A 123 -10.18 13.95 13.58
N GLU A 124 -10.40 15.05 12.85
CA GLU A 124 -9.38 15.71 12.01
C GLU A 124 -8.11 16.04 12.81
N ARG A 125 -8.25 16.50 14.06
CA ARG A 125 -7.11 16.77 14.94
C ARG A 125 -6.38 15.54 15.40
N ARG A 126 -7.12 14.48 15.74
CA ARG A 126 -6.56 13.19 16.11
C ARG A 126 -5.70 12.67 14.96
N GLN A 127 -6.21 12.78 13.74
CA GLN A 127 -5.52 12.42 12.50
C GLN A 127 -4.24 13.25 12.28
N PHE A 128 -4.30 14.58 12.45
CA PHE A 128 -3.14 15.45 12.31
C PHE A 128 -2.04 15.15 13.34
N ARG A 129 -2.40 14.85 14.59
CA ARG A 129 -1.43 14.44 15.62
C ARG A 129 -0.75 13.11 15.33
N ILE A 130 -1.49 12.16 14.76
CA ILE A 130 -0.97 10.83 14.44
C ILE A 130 0.12 10.93 13.37
N ARG A 131 0.00 11.80 12.38
CA ARG A 131 1.00 11.95 11.31
C ARG A 131 2.16 12.92 11.62
N LYS A 132 2.26 13.47 12.82
CA LYS A 132 3.37 14.35 13.22
C LYS A 132 4.70 13.58 13.22
N LEU A 133 5.68 14.08 12.48
CA LEU A 133 7.00 13.47 12.33
C LEU A 133 8.01 14.09 13.29
N SER A 134 8.96 13.29 13.79
CA SER A 134 10.22 13.76 14.36
C SER A 134 11.17 14.24 13.24
N PRO A 135 12.27 14.93 13.54
CA PRO A 135 13.23 15.32 12.50
C PRO A 135 13.79 14.16 11.69
N GLU A 136 14.13 13.04 12.33
CA GLU A 136 14.61 11.82 11.65
C GLU A 136 13.53 11.19 10.77
N GLU A 137 12.31 11.04 11.29
CA GLU A 137 11.18 10.53 10.53
C GLU A 137 10.84 11.43 9.32
N ALA A 138 10.92 12.77 9.49
CA ALA A 138 10.71 13.71 8.41
C ALA A 138 11.78 13.58 7.31
N SER A 139 13.03 13.36 7.68
CA SER A 139 14.11 13.10 6.74
C SER A 139 13.87 11.83 5.91
N LEU A 140 13.43 10.74 6.56
CA LEU A 140 13.10 9.49 5.90
C LEU A 140 11.92 9.67 4.91
N VAL A 141 10.83 10.27 5.38
CA VAL A 141 9.64 10.50 4.57
C VAL A 141 9.96 11.38 3.35
N ALA A 142 10.69 12.50 3.54
CA ALA A 142 11.08 13.38 2.45
C ALA A 142 11.96 12.67 1.42
N ARG A 143 12.87 11.80 1.86
CA ARG A 143 13.73 11.01 0.98
C ARG A 143 12.89 10.01 0.16
N TRP A 144 12.00 9.26 0.81
CA TRP A 144 11.14 8.28 0.13
C TRP A 144 10.15 8.93 -0.83
N GLU A 145 9.59 10.11 -0.49
CA GLU A 145 8.76 10.91 -1.42
C GLU A 145 9.55 11.29 -2.68
N THR A 146 10.78 11.80 -2.52
CA THR A 146 11.64 12.22 -3.63
C THR A 146 12.01 11.05 -4.53
N GLU A 147 12.31 9.88 -3.95
CA GLU A 147 12.66 8.66 -4.65
C GLU A 147 11.44 7.91 -5.20
N LYS A 148 10.23 8.37 -4.92
CA LYS A 148 8.95 7.69 -5.23
C LYS A 148 8.94 6.25 -4.72
N LYS A 149 9.52 6.04 -3.56
CA LYS A 149 9.67 4.71 -2.96
C LYS A 149 8.30 4.19 -2.53
N THR A 150 7.99 2.94 -2.86
CA THR A 150 6.70 2.32 -2.52
C THR A 150 6.85 1.29 -1.41
N MET A 151 8.01 0.65 -1.32
CA MET A 151 8.31 -0.35 -0.29
C MET A 151 9.54 0.04 0.50
N VAL A 152 9.50 -0.16 1.81
CA VAL A 152 10.52 0.23 2.77
C VAL A 152 10.92 -0.95 3.64
N ARG A 153 12.22 -1.07 3.90
CA ARG A 153 12.82 -2.08 4.79
C ARG A 153 13.72 -1.40 5.83
N SER A 154 14.08 -2.12 6.87
CA SER A 154 15.05 -1.62 7.87
C SER A 154 16.40 -1.23 7.25
N ALA A 155 16.85 -1.93 6.21
CA ALA A 155 18.08 -1.60 5.48
C ALA A 155 18.02 -0.21 4.83
N ASP A 156 16.86 0.20 4.31
CA ASP A 156 16.68 1.53 3.72
C ASP A 156 16.83 2.65 4.76
N VAL A 157 16.32 2.40 5.98
CA VAL A 157 16.47 3.35 7.09
C VAL A 157 17.92 3.44 7.53
N GLN A 158 18.60 2.29 7.65
CA GLN A 158 20.02 2.25 8.01
C GLN A 158 20.90 2.94 6.98
N GLU A 159 20.62 2.80 5.70
CA GLU A 159 21.35 3.46 4.62
C GLU A 159 21.22 4.99 4.70
N ILE A 160 20.01 5.50 4.95
CA ILE A 160 19.74 6.94 4.98
C ILE A 160 20.29 7.59 6.25
N LEU A 161 20.08 6.97 7.42
CA LEU A 161 20.39 7.57 8.72
C LEU A 161 21.70 7.06 9.33
N GLN A 162 22.39 6.08 8.72
CA GLN A 162 23.61 5.45 9.25
C GLN A 162 23.42 4.98 10.70
N CYS A 163 22.26 4.39 11.01
CA CYS A 163 21.86 4.02 12.37
C CYS A 163 21.94 2.50 12.62
N THR A 164 21.76 2.10 13.88
CA THR A 164 21.66 0.69 14.26
C THR A 164 20.37 0.05 13.77
N LEU A 165 20.35 -1.27 13.66
CA LEU A 165 19.16 -2.02 13.24
C LEU A 165 17.98 -1.82 14.21
N ASP A 166 18.25 -1.78 15.52
CA ASP A 166 17.22 -1.56 16.55
C ASP A 166 16.59 -0.18 16.43
N HIS A 167 17.41 0.86 16.16
CA HIS A 167 16.89 2.20 15.93
C HIS A 167 16.07 2.28 14.64
N ALA A 168 16.50 1.60 13.58
CA ALA A 168 15.72 1.50 12.34
C ALA A 168 14.34 0.86 12.58
N TYR A 169 14.26 -0.24 13.34
CA TYR A 169 12.98 -0.85 13.72
C TYR A 169 12.11 0.06 14.57
N PHE A 170 12.70 0.80 15.52
CA PHE A 170 11.98 1.79 16.32
C PHE A 170 11.32 2.86 15.46
N LEU A 171 12.05 3.44 14.49
CA LEU A 171 11.51 4.45 13.58
C LEU A 171 10.44 3.89 12.66
N LEU A 172 10.64 2.69 12.11
CA LEU A 172 9.63 2.02 11.27
C LEU A 172 8.34 1.74 12.03
N HIS A 173 8.43 1.28 13.28
CA HIS A 173 7.27 1.07 14.12
C HIS A 173 6.52 2.37 14.45
N ASN A 174 7.25 3.45 14.73
CA ASN A 174 6.65 4.75 14.97
C ASN A 174 5.94 5.29 13.72
N LEU A 175 6.55 5.17 12.54
CA LEU A 175 5.96 5.56 11.26
C LEU A 175 4.72 4.72 10.92
N GLU A 176 4.72 3.41 11.24
CA GLU A 176 3.55 2.54 11.12
C GLU A 176 2.40 3.03 12.02
N ARG A 177 2.67 3.31 13.30
CA ARG A 177 1.68 3.88 14.24
C ARG A 177 1.11 5.22 13.76
N LYS A 178 1.95 6.02 13.11
CA LYS A 178 1.59 7.33 12.56
C LYS A 178 0.93 7.24 11.16
N LYS A 179 0.70 6.02 10.64
CA LYS A 179 0.08 5.76 9.34
C LYS A 179 0.86 6.33 8.14
N TRP A 180 2.18 6.46 8.28
CA TRP A 180 3.08 6.71 7.16
C TRP A 180 3.56 5.41 6.51
N LEU A 181 3.46 4.31 7.24
CA LEU A 181 3.77 2.98 6.77
C LEU A 181 2.61 2.02 7.06
N GLU A 182 2.39 1.08 6.16
CA GLU A 182 1.56 -0.10 6.38
C GLU A 182 2.45 -1.34 6.38
N ARG A 183 2.34 -2.16 7.40
CA ARG A 183 3.12 -3.38 7.49
C ARG A 183 2.58 -4.45 6.55
N ILE A 184 3.40 -4.89 5.61
CA ILE A 184 3.10 -5.97 4.67
C ILE A 184 3.53 -7.32 5.25
N ASN A 185 4.73 -7.35 5.87
CA ASN A 185 5.29 -8.52 6.52
C ASN A 185 6.37 -8.06 7.52
N THR A 186 6.97 -9.01 8.24
CA THR A 186 8.08 -8.72 9.16
C THR A 186 9.20 -7.99 8.43
N GLY A 187 9.48 -6.75 8.84
CA GLY A 187 10.52 -5.90 8.29
C GLY A 187 10.26 -5.36 6.88
N ILE A 188 9.04 -5.50 6.34
CA ILE A 188 8.64 -5.00 5.02
C ILE A 188 7.38 -4.15 5.17
N TYR A 189 7.44 -2.92 4.72
CA TYR A 189 6.38 -1.93 4.86
C TYR A 189 6.06 -1.29 3.51
N GLN A 190 4.79 -0.99 3.29
CA GLN A 190 4.35 -0.08 2.22
C GLN A 190 4.47 1.35 2.72
N PHE A 191 5.08 2.22 1.95
CA PHE A 191 5.09 3.65 2.21
C PHE A 191 3.78 4.28 1.73
N VAL A 192 3.19 5.13 2.58
CA VAL A 192 1.94 5.87 2.31
C VAL A 192 2.27 7.34 2.15
N PRO A 193 2.41 7.84 0.91
CA PRO A 193 2.78 9.23 0.61
C PRO A 193 1.85 10.26 1.25
N ALA A 194 2.38 11.47 1.47
CA ALA A 194 1.64 12.60 2.05
C ALA A 194 0.39 12.97 1.23
N ALA A 195 0.45 12.79 -0.08
CA ALA A 195 -0.65 13.09 -1.00
C ALA A 195 -1.95 12.33 -0.70
N TYR A 196 -1.87 11.19 -0.01
CA TYR A 196 -3.06 10.43 0.42
C TYR A 196 -3.70 10.97 1.70
N GLY A 197 -3.14 12.01 2.30
CA GLY A 197 -3.63 12.59 3.54
C GLY A 197 -3.56 11.59 4.70
N TYR A 198 -4.62 11.53 5.52
CA TYR A 198 -4.84 10.47 6.49
C TYR A 198 -5.76 9.43 5.86
N PRO A 199 -5.23 8.34 5.30
CA PRO A 199 -6.07 7.39 4.58
C PRO A 199 -6.90 6.56 5.56
N GLU A 200 -8.20 6.68 5.47
CA GLU A 200 -9.12 5.68 6.02
C GLU A 200 -8.92 4.34 5.33
N LYS A 201 -8.54 4.39 4.05
CA LYS A 201 -8.15 3.23 3.25
C LYS A 201 -6.80 3.50 2.61
N ILE A 202 -5.80 2.75 3.01
CA ILE A 202 -4.49 2.77 2.37
C ILE A 202 -4.67 2.23 0.94
N PRO A 203 -4.15 2.91 -0.11
CA PRO A 203 -4.27 2.41 -1.46
C PRO A 203 -3.63 1.01 -1.56
N PRO A 204 -4.28 0.06 -2.26
CA PRO A 204 -3.73 -1.28 -2.37
C PRO A 204 -2.37 -1.23 -3.04
N ALA A 205 -1.36 -1.82 -2.41
CA ALA A 205 -0.06 -1.98 -3.03
C ALA A 205 -0.18 -2.88 -4.27
N ASN A 206 0.63 -2.59 -5.30
CA ASN A 206 0.72 -3.48 -6.43
C ASN A 206 1.35 -4.82 -6.00
N ALA A 207 0.67 -5.94 -6.24
CA ALA A 207 1.11 -7.26 -5.82
C ALA A 207 2.51 -7.63 -6.36
N PHE A 208 2.89 -7.15 -7.55
CA PHE A 208 4.22 -7.39 -8.09
C PHE A 208 5.31 -6.65 -7.28
N VAL A 209 5.04 -5.41 -6.86
CA VAL A 209 5.95 -4.64 -5.99
C VAL A 209 6.11 -5.31 -4.63
N VAL A 210 4.99 -5.77 -4.06
CA VAL A 210 5.00 -6.52 -2.79
C VAL A 210 5.79 -7.83 -2.94
N GLY A 211 5.54 -8.59 -4.00
CA GLY A 211 6.26 -9.84 -4.28
C GLY A 211 7.77 -9.64 -4.44
N ALA A 212 8.17 -8.58 -5.15
CA ALA A 212 9.56 -8.18 -5.32
C ALA A 212 10.26 -7.84 -3.99
N ALA A 213 9.51 -7.24 -3.06
CA ALA A 213 10.05 -6.87 -1.76
C ALA A 213 10.32 -8.06 -0.83
N PHE A 214 9.77 -9.25 -1.10
CA PHE A 214 9.94 -10.41 -0.22
C PHE A 214 11.30 -11.09 -0.30
N VAL A 215 11.97 -11.05 -1.45
CA VAL A 215 13.22 -11.77 -1.65
C VAL A 215 14.08 -11.14 -2.73
N GLU A 216 15.41 -11.16 -2.55
CA GLU A 216 16.40 -10.68 -3.52
C GLU A 216 17.61 -11.64 -3.51
N PRO A 217 18.18 -12.02 -4.68
CA PRO A 217 17.68 -11.74 -6.02
C PRO A 217 16.47 -12.58 -6.39
N TYR A 218 15.67 -12.10 -7.34
CA TYR A 218 14.43 -12.74 -7.78
C TYR A 218 14.13 -12.44 -9.26
N TYR A 219 13.19 -13.19 -9.82
CA TYR A 219 12.40 -12.81 -10.99
C TYR A 219 11.04 -13.53 -10.98
N PHE A 220 10.01 -12.90 -11.53
CA PHE A 220 8.72 -13.55 -11.75
C PHE A 220 8.82 -14.52 -12.93
N SER A 221 8.27 -15.72 -12.80
CA SER A 221 8.37 -16.78 -13.81
C SER A 221 7.14 -17.68 -13.83
N TYR A 222 7.24 -18.77 -14.57
CA TYR A 222 6.20 -19.81 -14.69
C TYR A 222 4.85 -19.22 -15.12
N TYR A 223 3.77 -19.59 -14.44
CA TYR A 223 2.43 -19.11 -14.78
C TYR A 223 2.33 -17.58 -14.75
N THR A 224 3.02 -16.91 -13.83
CA THR A 224 3.04 -15.45 -13.71
C THR A 224 3.61 -14.77 -14.95
N ALA A 225 4.79 -15.19 -15.41
CA ALA A 225 5.40 -14.65 -16.63
C ALA A 225 4.62 -15.07 -17.89
N ASN A 226 4.14 -16.31 -17.93
CA ASN A 226 3.31 -16.79 -19.04
C ASN A 226 2.02 -15.97 -19.19
N SER A 227 1.38 -15.60 -18.08
CA SER A 227 0.21 -14.72 -18.08
C SER A 227 0.56 -13.31 -18.54
N HIS A 228 1.68 -12.74 -18.07
CA HIS A 228 2.15 -11.43 -18.52
C HIS A 228 2.38 -11.37 -20.03
N TYR A 229 2.99 -12.41 -20.61
CA TYR A 229 3.22 -12.49 -22.06
C TYR A 229 2.00 -12.95 -22.86
N GLY A 230 0.88 -13.26 -22.22
CA GLY A 230 -0.35 -13.73 -22.88
C GLY A 230 -0.28 -15.17 -23.38
N PHE A 231 0.61 -16.01 -22.82
CA PHE A 231 0.70 -17.43 -23.15
C PHE A 231 -0.41 -18.25 -22.47
N THR A 232 -1.05 -17.68 -21.44
CA THR A 232 -2.21 -18.24 -20.75
C THR A 232 -3.39 -17.25 -20.79
N THR A 233 -4.62 -17.71 -20.51
CA THR A 233 -5.83 -16.86 -20.60
C THR A 233 -6.22 -16.22 -19.28
N GLN A 234 -5.73 -16.70 -18.16
CA GLN A 234 -6.17 -16.24 -16.83
C GLN A 234 -5.02 -15.60 -16.06
N MET A 235 -5.33 -14.60 -15.26
CA MET A 235 -4.42 -14.05 -14.24
C MET A 235 -4.40 -15.00 -13.03
N PRO A 236 -3.22 -15.38 -12.56
CA PRO A 236 -3.14 -16.25 -11.38
C PRO A 236 -3.38 -15.49 -10.08
N PHE A 237 -4.11 -16.08 -9.15
CA PHE A 237 -4.13 -15.66 -7.74
C PHE A 237 -2.82 -16.02 -7.02
N THR A 238 -1.99 -16.85 -7.63
CA THR A 238 -0.66 -17.22 -7.12
C THR A 238 0.42 -16.63 -8.01
N LEU A 239 1.25 -15.76 -7.46
CA LEU A 239 2.42 -15.22 -8.15
C LEU A 239 3.65 -16.09 -7.87
N PHE A 240 4.25 -16.61 -8.94
CA PHE A 240 5.43 -17.47 -8.87
C PHE A 240 6.70 -16.65 -9.03
N ILE A 241 7.58 -16.75 -8.04
CA ILE A 241 8.83 -16.00 -7.93
C ILE A 241 10.00 -16.98 -7.88
N ALA A 242 10.87 -16.94 -8.88
CA ALA A 242 12.09 -17.70 -8.91
C ALA A 242 13.20 -16.98 -8.14
N THR A 243 13.92 -17.73 -7.30
CA THR A 243 15.01 -17.18 -6.47
C THR A 243 16.00 -18.31 -6.11
N PRO A 244 17.30 -18.02 -5.90
CA PRO A 244 18.23 -19.00 -5.36
C PRO A 244 18.06 -19.24 -3.84
N LYS A 245 17.27 -18.43 -3.14
CA LYS A 245 17.06 -18.53 -1.68
C LYS A 245 15.85 -19.41 -1.36
N LYS A 246 15.95 -20.24 -0.31
CA LYS A 246 14.78 -20.94 0.22
C LYS A 246 13.88 -19.96 0.96
N LYS A 247 12.59 -19.93 0.60
CA LYS A 247 11.59 -19.12 1.26
C LYS A 247 10.23 -19.83 1.24
N PRO A 248 9.50 -19.88 2.35
CA PRO A 248 8.13 -20.39 2.39
C PRO A 248 7.20 -19.47 1.58
N SER A 249 6.06 -20.03 1.15
CA SER A 249 5.01 -19.23 0.54
C SER A 249 4.49 -18.17 1.53
N VAL A 250 4.10 -17.02 1.00
CA VAL A 250 3.54 -15.91 1.77
C VAL A 250 2.17 -15.57 1.20
N GLU A 251 1.18 -15.44 2.05
CA GLU A 251 -0.14 -14.92 1.70
C GLU A 251 -0.21 -13.44 2.09
N TRP A 252 -0.73 -12.65 1.20
CA TRP A 252 -0.99 -11.23 1.44
C TRP A 252 -2.27 -10.83 0.71
N GLN A 253 -3.26 -10.36 1.47
CA GLN A 253 -4.60 -10.14 0.96
C GLN A 253 -5.13 -11.40 0.23
N SER A 254 -5.57 -11.29 -1.01
CA SER A 254 -6.06 -12.40 -1.84
C SER A 254 -5.00 -13.04 -2.74
N VAL A 255 -3.71 -12.68 -2.57
CA VAL A 255 -2.61 -13.14 -3.42
C VAL A 255 -1.67 -14.05 -2.64
N THR A 256 -1.37 -15.22 -3.21
CA THR A 256 -0.34 -16.13 -2.69
C THR A 256 0.98 -15.93 -3.46
N PHE A 257 2.06 -15.65 -2.76
CA PHE A 257 3.42 -15.61 -3.34
C PHE A 257 4.09 -16.96 -3.14
N LYS A 258 4.39 -17.64 -4.24
CA LYS A 258 5.06 -18.94 -4.24
C LYS A 258 6.51 -18.77 -4.69
N PHE A 259 7.45 -19.01 -3.78
CA PHE A 259 8.87 -18.94 -4.09
C PHE A 259 9.38 -20.28 -4.60
N VAL A 260 9.99 -20.24 -5.79
CA VAL A 260 10.56 -21.42 -6.43
C VAL A 260 12.08 -21.35 -6.34
N THR A 261 12.66 -22.20 -5.50
CA THR A 261 14.11 -22.22 -5.33
C THR A 261 14.79 -22.83 -6.56
N LEU A 262 15.73 -22.10 -7.14
CA LEU A 262 16.56 -22.52 -8.26
C LEU A 262 18.03 -22.61 -7.85
N SER A 263 18.76 -23.54 -8.46
CA SER A 263 20.22 -23.55 -8.38
C SER A 263 20.81 -22.35 -9.14
N LYS A 264 22.01 -21.90 -8.76
CA LYS A 264 22.70 -20.77 -9.42
C LYS A 264 22.79 -20.93 -10.94
N GLY A 265 23.03 -22.13 -11.43
CA GLY A 265 23.13 -22.44 -12.88
C GLY A 265 21.79 -22.31 -13.63
N LYS A 266 20.66 -22.39 -12.94
CA LYS A 266 19.32 -22.21 -13.51
C LYS A 266 18.76 -20.78 -13.32
N PHE A 267 19.43 -19.93 -12.56
CA PHE A 267 19.04 -18.56 -12.27
C PHE A 267 19.63 -17.59 -13.30
N PHE A 268 18.95 -17.43 -14.45
CA PHE A 268 19.37 -16.60 -15.59
C PHE A 268 18.18 -16.28 -16.50
N GLY A 269 18.37 -15.45 -17.52
CA GLY A 269 17.39 -15.17 -18.57
C GLY A 269 16.19 -14.36 -18.05
N PHE A 270 16.44 -13.31 -17.31
CA PHE A 270 15.44 -12.36 -16.82
C PHE A 270 15.94 -10.93 -17.01
N ARG A 271 14.99 -10.00 -17.07
CA ARG A 271 15.27 -8.58 -17.23
C ARG A 271 14.24 -7.75 -16.47
N LEU A 272 14.49 -6.44 -16.34
CA LEU A 272 13.46 -5.49 -15.94
C LEU A 272 12.40 -5.42 -17.03
N GLU A 273 11.14 -5.52 -16.63
CA GLU A 273 9.98 -5.51 -17.51
C GLU A 273 8.89 -4.67 -16.88
N ALA A 274 8.22 -3.84 -17.67
CA ALA A 274 7.05 -3.11 -17.25
C ALA A 274 5.85 -4.07 -17.17
N ALA A 275 5.41 -4.36 -15.96
CA ALA A 275 4.30 -5.26 -15.70
C ALA A 275 3.28 -4.58 -14.79
N PHE A 276 2.04 -4.43 -15.26
CA PHE A 276 0.93 -3.90 -14.46
C PHE A 276 1.21 -2.53 -13.83
N GLY A 277 1.88 -1.63 -14.58
CA GLY A 277 2.18 -0.26 -14.17
C GLY A 277 3.42 -0.12 -13.27
N VAL A 278 4.21 -1.17 -13.08
CA VAL A 278 5.45 -1.16 -12.31
C VAL A 278 6.58 -1.89 -13.06
N GLU A 279 7.84 -1.52 -12.77
CA GLU A 279 9.00 -2.25 -13.27
C GLU A 279 9.42 -3.34 -12.28
N VAL A 280 9.51 -4.58 -12.76
CA VAL A 280 9.91 -5.74 -11.95
C VAL A 280 10.82 -6.67 -12.75
N CYS A 281 11.64 -7.44 -12.05
CA CYS A 281 12.41 -8.51 -12.70
C CYS A 281 11.46 -9.64 -13.16
N MET A 282 11.41 -9.89 -14.47
CA MET A 282 10.57 -10.91 -15.10
C MET A 282 11.42 -11.83 -15.95
N ALA A 283 11.10 -13.14 -15.96
CA ALA A 283 11.69 -14.06 -16.90
C ALA A 283 11.48 -13.56 -18.34
N GLU A 284 12.50 -13.65 -19.18
CA GLU A 284 12.33 -13.42 -20.62
C GLU A 284 11.35 -14.45 -21.21
N PRO A 285 10.68 -14.17 -22.34
CA PRO A 285 9.71 -15.08 -22.94
C PRO A 285 10.23 -16.52 -23.06
N GLU A 286 11.45 -16.71 -23.58
CA GLU A 286 12.08 -18.02 -23.73
C GLU A 286 12.34 -18.68 -22.38
N LYS A 287 12.76 -17.89 -21.39
CA LYS A 287 13.02 -18.42 -20.04
C LYS A 287 11.74 -18.83 -19.33
N SER A 288 10.64 -18.10 -19.49
CA SER A 288 9.35 -18.46 -18.88
C SER A 288 8.84 -19.79 -19.43
N LEU A 289 9.03 -20.03 -20.76
CA LEU A 289 8.73 -21.31 -21.38
C LEU A 289 9.60 -22.43 -20.82
N VAL A 290 10.90 -22.23 -20.80
CA VAL A 290 11.87 -23.25 -20.32
C VAL A 290 11.64 -23.60 -18.85
N ASP A 291 11.39 -22.61 -17.99
CA ASP A 291 11.03 -22.83 -16.59
C ASP A 291 9.75 -23.65 -16.46
N SER A 292 8.74 -23.36 -17.28
CA SER A 292 7.48 -24.10 -17.30
C SER A 292 7.68 -25.58 -17.67
N PHE A 293 8.55 -25.88 -18.64
CA PHE A 293 8.87 -27.24 -19.02
C PHE A 293 9.74 -27.97 -17.98
N ASP A 294 10.56 -27.25 -17.20
CA ASP A 294 11.34 -27.86 -16.11
C ASP A 294 10.45 -28.25 -14.92
N LYS A 295 9.49 -27.39 -14.56
CA LYS A 295 8.58 -27.60 -13.42
C LYS A 295 7.11 -27.31 -13.80
N PRO A 296 6.47 -28.22 -14.60
CA PRO A 296 5.13 -27.97 -15.14
C PRO A 296 4.06 -27.60 -14.11
N HIS A 297 4.17 -28.12 -12.88
CA HIS A 297 3.19 -27.87 -11.83
C HIS A 297 3.11 -26.40 -11.37
N TYR A 298 4.11 -25.58 -11.69
CA TYR A 298 4.06 -24.12 -11.47
C TYR A 298 3.55 -23.34 -12.68
N ALA A 299 3.30 -24.06 -13.79
CA ALA A 299 2.79 -23.49 -15.03
C ALA A 299 1.38 -24.00 -15.39
N GLY A 300 0.63 -24.49 -14.41
CA GLY A 300 -0.72 -25.02 -14.60
C GLY A 300 -0.79 -26.50 -14.94
N GLY A 301 0.35 -27.22 -14.97
CA GLY A 301 0.42 -28.67 -15.29
C GLY A 301 0.95 -28.94 -16.69
N VAL A 302 1.07 -30.23 -17.00
CA VAL A 302 1.63 -30.67 -18.30
C VAL A 302 0.67 -30.38 -19.46
N GLU A 303 -0.63 -30.46 -19.22
CA GLU A 303 -1.67 -30.17 -20.23
C GLU A 303 -1.56 -28.73 -20.74
N GLN A 304 -1.21 -27.77 -19.87
CA GLN A 304 -0.99 -26.37 -20.25
C GLN A 304 0.25 -26.11 -21.10
N LEU A 305 1.24 -27.00 -21.07
CA LEU A 305 2.52 -26.78 -21.78
C LEU A 305 2.33 -26.67 -23.29
N ALA A 306 1.43 -27.44 -23.87
CA ALA A 306 1.14 -27.40 -25.31
C ALA A 306 0.61 -26.03 -25.72
N ARG A 307 -0.30 -25.48 -24.95
CA ARG A 307 -0.85 -24.13 -25.17
C ARG A 307 0.21 -23.04 -24.97
N ILE A 308 0.96 -23.12 -23.85
CA ILE A 308 1.98 -22.14 -23.50
C ILE A 308 3.02 -22.03 -24.63
N ILE A 309 3.53 -23.18 -25.15
CA ILE A 309 4.49 -23.16 -26.23
C ILE A 309 3.87 -22.75 -27.56
N TRP A 310 2.65 -23.18 -27.87
CA TRP A 310 1.93 -22.79 -29.09
C TRP A 310 1.80 -21.29 -29.20
N ARG A 311 1.37 -20.60 -28.13
CA ARG A 311 1.29 -19.14 -28.08
C ARG A 311 2.64 -18.46 -27.98
N GLY A 312 3.56 -19.08 -27.24
CA GLY A 312 4.87 -18.51 -26.96
C GLY A 312 5.81 -18.51 -28.15
N LEU A 313 5.76 -19.50 -29.04
CA LEU A 313 6.67 -19.60 -30.21
C LEU A 313 6.58 -18.36 -31.13
N ALA A 314 5.42 -17.76 -31.26
CA ALA A 314 5.24 -16.53 -32.06
C ALA A 314 5.94 -15.28 -31.47
N ARG A 315 6.35 -15.33 -30.19
CA ARG A 315 6.98 -14.23 -29.45
C ARG A 315 8.37 -14.56 -28.92
N THR A 316 8.96 -15.64 -29.38
CA THR A 316 10.26 -16.12 -28.88
C THR A 316 11.22 -16.40 -30.06
N ASP A 317 12.50 -16.19 -29.77
CA ASP A 317 13.58 -16.69 -30.66
C ASP A 317 13.78 -18.17 -30.38
N GLN A 318 13.58 -19.00 -31.43
CA GLN A 318 13.68 -20.44 -31.31
C GLN A 318 15.12 -20.92 -30.98
N ARG A 319 16.15 -20.23 -31.46
CA ARG A 319 17.55 -20.52 -31.13
C ARG A 319 17.80 -20.28 -29.64
N LYS A 320 17.40 -19.12 -29.15
CA LYS A 320 17.52 -18.74 -27.74
C LYS A 320 16.71 -19.66 -26.81
N LEU A 321 15.52 -20.10 -27.26
CA LEU A 321 14.70 -21.09 -26.55
C LEU A 321 15.46 -22.41 -26.36
N VAL A 322 16.05 -22.92 -27.45
CA VAL A 322 16.84 -24.18 -27.44
C VAL A 322 18.10 -24.02 -26.58
N ASP A 323 18.84 -22.94 -26.73
CA ASP A 323 20.02 -22.62 -25.93
C ASP A 323 19.71 -22.60 -24.43
N TYR A 324 18.60 -21.94 -24.06
CA TYR A 324 18.13 -21.89 -22.67
C TYR A 324 17.71 -23.27 -22.17
N ALA A 325 17.00 -24.06 -22.97
CA ALA A 325 16.62 -25.43 -22.63
C ALA A 325 17.83 -26.31 -22.32
N VAL A 326 18.88 -26.21 -23.11
CA VAL A 326 20.14 -26.95 -22.90
C VAL A 326 20.88 -26.43 -21.67
N ARG A 327 20.98 -25.09 -21.50
CA ARG A 327 21.62 -24.44 -20.34
C ARG A 327 21.02 -24.85 -19.02
N MET A 328 19.72 -25.18 -18.97
CA MET A 328 19.04 -25.67 -17.77
C MET A 328 19.57 -27.00 -17.25
N LYS A 329 20.29 -27.75 -18.06
CA LYS A 329 20.85 -29.09 -17.70
C LYS A 329 19.78 -30.04 -17.14
N SER A 330 18.53 -29.92 -17.61
CA SER A 330 17.40 -30.76 -17.23
C SER A 330 16.97 -31.66 -18.39
N ARG A 331 17.36 -32.92 -18.33
CA ARG A 331 17.03 -33.87 -19.38
C ARG A 331 15.53 -34.04 -19.58
N ALA A 332 14.77 -34.09 -18.47
CA ALA A 332 13.33 -34.23 -18.53
C ALA A 332 12.64 -33.00 -19.17
N LEU A 333 13.22 -31.80 -19.01
CA LEU A 333 12.75 -30.58 -19.69
C LEU A 333 12.91 -30.77 -21.21
N VAL A 334 14.13 -31.13 -21.67
CA VAL A 334 14.45 -31.32 -23.10
C VAL A 334 13.52 -32.36 -23.72
N GLN A 335 13.33 -33.51 -23.05
CA GLN A 335 12.46 -34.60 -23.51
C GLN A 335 11.00 -34.12 -23.68
N ARG A 336 10.43 -33.36 -22.68
CA ARG A 336 9.09 -32.83 -22.78
C ARG A 336 8.97 -31.76 -23.87
N LEU A 337 9.92 -30.83 -23.93
CA LEU A 337 9.93 -29.75 -24.91
C LEU A 337 9.96 -30.29 -26.33
N GLY A 338 10.90 -31.18 -26.62
CA GLY A 338 11.02 -31.76 -27.95
C GLY A 338 9.78 -32.56 -28.34
N PHE A 339 9.26 -33.39 -27.44
CA PHE A 339 8.03 -34.15 -27.68
C PHE A 339 6.85 -33.24 -28.02
N ILE A 340 6.60 -32.18 -27.21
CA ILE A 340 5.44 -31.29 -27.41
C ILE A 340 5.62 -30.46 -28.70
N LEU A 341 6.82 -30.00 -29.02
CA LEU A 341 7.11 -29.29 -30.27
C LEU A 341 6.83 -30.18 -31.51
N ASP A 342 7.31 -31.43 -31.51
CA ASP A 342 7.03 -32.39 -32.59
C ASP A 342 5.53 -32.72 -32.65
N PHE A 343 4.88 -32.88 -31.53
CA PHE A 343 3.43 -33.12 -31.45
C PHE A 343 2.63 -31.98 -32.11
N LEU A 344 2.88 -30.73 -31.70
CA LEU A 344 2.19 -29.55 -32.25
C LEU A 344 2.48 -29.35 -33.74
N SER A 345 3.70 -29.63 -34.19
CA SER A 345 4.05 -29.58 -35.59
C SER A 345 3.32 -30.66 -36.43
N LYS A 346 3.17 -31.88 -35.92
CA LYS A 346 2.36 -32.94 -36.55
C LYS A 346 0.87 -32.60 -36.61
N GLU A 347 0.37 -31.87 -35.64
CA GLU A 347 -1.02 -31.36 -35.63
C GLU A 347 -1.20 -30.14 -36.55
N GLY A 348 -0.14 -29.65 -37.21
CA GLY A 348 -0.20 -28.45 -38.06
C GLY A 348 -0.35 -27.12 -37.32
N LEU A 349 -0.16 -27.13 -36.00
CA LEU A 349 -0.37 -25.95 -35.14
C LEU A 349 0.88 -25.07 -35.06
N THR A 350 2.06 -25.59 -35.35
CA THR A 350 3.32 -24.82 -35.35
C THR A 350 4.19 -25.24 -36.52
N THR A 351 5.09 -24.35 -36.95
CA THR A 351 6.17 -24.74 -37.84
C THR A 351 7.17 -25.65 -37.11
N PRO A 352 7.70 -26.70 -37.77
CA PRO A 352 8.73 -27.55 -37.15
C PRO A 352 9.99 -26.74 -36.84
N LEU A 353 10.72 -27.12 -35.80
CA LEU A 353 12.07 -26.60 -35.57
C LEU A 353 12.97 -26.94 -36.79
N SER A 354 13.92 -26.03 -37.08
CA SER A 354 14.98 -26.39 -38.05
C SER A 354 15.70 -27.66 -37.63
N SER A 355 16.19 -28.44 -38.61
CA SER A 355 16.91 -29.67 -38.34
C SER A 355 18.08 -29.50 -37.37
N ASP A 356 18.78 -28.36 -37.45
CA ASP A 356 19.91 -28.04 -36.56
C ASP A 356 19.48 -27.88 -35.12
N LEU A 357 18.45 -27.07 -34.86
CA LEU A 357 17.92 -26.85 -33.51
C LEU A 357 17.30 -28.12 -32.92
N ARG A 358 16.61 -28.89 -33.75
CA ARG A 358 16.07 -30.19 -33.34
C ARG A 358 17.17 -31.18 -32.95
N ASN A 359 18.28 -31.27 -33.74
CA ASN A 359 19.42 -32.09 -33.42
C ASN A 359 20.12 -31.67 -32.14
N VAL A 360 20.21 -30.34 -31.85
CA VAL A 360 20.73 -29.85 -30.56
C VAL A 360 19.91 -30.40 -29.39
N LEU A 361 18.57 -30.38 -29.48
CA LEU A 361 17.71 -30.95 -28.44
C LEU A 361 17.89 -32.47 -28.32
N LEU A 362 17.92 -33.20 -29.44
CA LEU A 362 18.09 -34.67 -29.48
C LEU A 362 19.42 -35.11 -28.83
N ASN A 363 20.51 -34.40 -29.08
CA ASN A 363 21.81 -34.67 -28.46
C ASN A 363 21.80 -34.45 -26.93
N ASN A 364 20.77 -33.74 -26.40
CA ASN A 364 20.59 -33.45 -24.98
C ASN A 364 19.48 -34.29 -24.32
N VAL A 365 18.87 -35.24 -25.05
CA VAL A 365 17.86 -36.16 -24.50
C VAL A 365 18.49 -37.09 -23.44
N GLY A 366 17.75 -37.32 -22.36
CA GLY A 366 18.18 -38.20 -21.28
C GLY A 366 18.28 -39.69 -21.73
N LYS A 367 19.08 -40.47 -21.03
CA LYS A 367 19.17 -41.93 -21.28
C LYS A 367 17.91 -42.67 -20.83
N THR A 368 17.28 -42.21 -19.76
CA THR A 368 16.12 -42.85 -19.13
C THR A 368 14.81 -42.28 -19.70
N PRO A 369 13.83 -43.14 -20.02
CA PRO A 369 12.49 -42.68 -20.37
C PRO A 369 11.81 -41.93 -19.22
N ILE A 370 10.98 -40.97 -19.58
CA ILE A 370 10.14 -40.21 -18.63
C ILE A 370 8.65 -40.34 -18.99
N TYR A 371 7.78 -40.31 -18.00
CA TYR A 371 6.37 -40.08 -18.25
C TYR A 371 6.16 -38.59 -18.54
N LEU A 372 5.33 -38.29 -19.54
CA LEU A 372 5.01 -36.91 -19.89
C LEU A 372 4.39 -36.19 -18.68
N ASP A 373 3.39 -36.78 -18.05
CA ASP A 373 2.87 -36.36 -16.76
C ASP A 373 3.07 -37.42 -15.67
N ARG A 374 3.85 -37.10 -14.66
CA ARG A 374 4.14 -38.02 -13.53
C ARG A 374 2.94 -38.24 -12.61
N LYS A 375 1.90 -37.38 -12.68
CA LYS A 375 0.70 -37.45 -11.83
C LYS A 375 -0.38 -38.36 -12.42
N LYS A 376 -0.31 -38.66 -13.71
CA LYS A 376 -1.28 -39.51 -14.42
C LYS A 376 -0.87 -40.97 -14.36
N ALA A 377 -1.74 -41.84 -14.88
CA ALA A 377 -1.48 -43.27 -14.97
C ALA A 377 -0.13 -43.60 -15.67
N LYS A 378 0.54 -44.61 -15.18
CA LYS A 378 1.85 -45.04 -15.72
C LYS A 378 1.72 -45.95 -16.97
N SER A 379 0.74 -45.66 -17.83
CA SER A 379 0.47 -46.36 -19.09
C SER A 379 0.41 -45.31 -20.21
N GLY A 380 0.92 -45.65 -21.40
CA GLY A 380 0.90 -44.74 -22.53
C GLY A 380 1.78 -45.21 -23.67
N SER A 381 1.79 -44.47 -24.77
CA SER A 381 2.64 -44.78 -25.94
C SER A 381 4.08 -44.28 -25.75
N TYR A 382 5.04 -45.15 -26.03
CA TYR A 382 6.45 -44.79 -25.96
C TYR A 382 6.95 -44.11 -27.24
N VAL A 383 7.40 -42.87 -27.12
CA VAL A 383 8.02 -42.11 -28.22
C VAL A 383 9.54 -42.26 -28.11
N ARG A 384 10.10 -43.12 -28.96
CA ARG A 384 11.50 -43.56 -28.89
C ARG A 384 12.49 -42.39 -29.01
N GLU A 385 12.24 -41.46 -29.88
CA GLU A 385 13.13 -40.35 -30.21
C GLU A 385 13.36 -39.43 -29.01
N TRP A 386 12.31 -39.03 -28.34
CA TRP A 386 12.35 -38.17 -27.14
C TRP A 386 12.42 -38.95 -25.83
N LYS A 387 12.35 -40.29 -25.90
CA LYS A 387 12.27 -41.18 -24.71
C LYS A 387 11.20 -40.74 -23.73
N VAL A 388 10.02 -40.38 -24.24
CA VAL A 388 8.85 -39.99 -23.48
C VAL A 388 7.80 -41.08 -23.58
N VAL A 389 7.23 -41.46 -22.44
CA VAL A 389 5.98 -42.22 -22.40
C VAL A 389 4.86 -41.22 -22.37
N ASN A 390 4.17 -41.05 -23.50
CA ASN A 390 3.04 -40.17 -23.60
C ASN A 390 1.81 -40.85 -22.93
N ASN A 391 1.45 -40.37 -21.75
CA ASN A 391 0.35 -40.85 -20.94
C ASN A 391 -0.82 -39.83 -20.87
N LEU A 392 -0.88 -38.91 -21.85
CA LEU A 392 -1.99 -38.00 -22.07
C LEU A 392 -2.63 -38.30 -23.43
N SER A 393 -3.96 -38.13 -23.54
CA SER A 393 -4.63 -38.25 -24.82
C SER A 393 -4.37 -37.01 -25.70
N ARG A 394 -4.64 -37.14 -27.00
CA ARG A 394 -4.58 -36.01 -27.94
C ARG A 394 -5.49 -34.85 -27.48
N GLU A 395 -6.70 -35.21 -27.07
CA GLU A 395 -7.71 -34.24 -26.59
C GLU A 395 -7.22 -33.50 -25.33
N GLN A 396 -6.57 -34.19 -24.41
CA GLN A 396 -6.00 -33.56 -23.22
C GLN A 396 -4.85 -32.58 -23.57
N LEU A 397 -4.00 -32.90 -24.53
CA LEU A 397 -2.93 -32.01 -24.98
C LEU A 397 -3.46 -30.79 -25.77
N LEU A 398 -4.59 -30.93 -26.43
CA LEU A 398 -5.21 -29.88 -27.23
C LEU A 398 -6.33 -29.13 -26.53
N SER A 399 -6.79 -29.60 -25.35
CA SER A 399 -7.96 -29.08 -24.64
C SER A 399 -7.93 -27.57 -24.40
N GLU A 400 -6.74 -27.03 -24.24
CA GLU A 400 -6.53 -25.64 -23.98
C GLU A 400 -6.12 -24.81 -25.22
N ILE A 401 -6.02 -25.48 -26.40
CA ILE A 401 -5.71 -24.85 -27.67
C ILE A 401 -7.02 -24.65 -28.42
N GLU A 402 -7.48 -23.40 -28.48
CA GLU A 402 -8.63 -23.02 -29.33
C GLU A 402 -8.17 -23.10 -30.79
N VAL A 403 -8.54 -24.18 -31.46
CA VAL A 403 -8.45 -24.27 -32.92
C VAL A 403 -9.64 -23.48 -33.47
N ARG A 404 -9.37 -22.28 -34.04
CA ARG A 404 -10.35 -21.54 -34.83
C ARG A 404 -10.49 -22.15 -36.20
#